data_98e415df15a1f04c0e4478a1b693441e
#
_entry.id   98e415df15a1f04c0e4478a1b693441e
#
_cell.length_a   1.000
_cell.length_b   1.000
_cell.length_c   1.000
_cell.angle_alpha   90.00
_cell.angle_beta   90.00
_cell.angle_gamma   90.00
#
_symmetry.space_group_name_H-M   'P 1'
#
loop_
_entity.id
_entity.type
_entity.pdbx_description
1 polymer ?
#
loop_
_entity_poly.entity_id
_entity_poly.type
_entity_poly.pdbx_seq_one_letter_code
_entity_poly.pdbx_strand_id
1 'polypeptide(L)'
;LELGVTGGIAVNEFMQTSDAAIYAVGDAIEVAHYINQAKVLIPLAWPANRQGRLVADTITRGNKTAYKGTLGTSILKFFDLTVATTGLNEKLLKRYNIPYRTVTVTRANHASYYPGATNIVLKMNFGEDGTIYGAQALGQEGVDKRIDVIATAIKGNLTIYDLQEIEVAYAPPYNAAKDPVNILGYVAENMLNDDVRLVKYDELDEYLAAENGILIDVRTKTEFENGAIPNAIHMDVDTLRENLD
;
A
#
# COMPACT_ATOMS: atom_id res chain seq x y z
N LEU A 1 -22.12 -20.85 20.19
CA LEU A 1 -21.38 -20.62 18.96
C LEU A 1 -19.88 -20.82 19.22
N GLU A 2 -19.20 -21.42 18.27
CA GLU A 2 -17.75 -21.59 18.31
C GLU A 2 -17.04 -20.24 18.03
N LEU A 3 -15.96 -19.97 18.78
CA LEU A 3 -15.10 -18.81 18.55
C LEU A 3 -13.82 -19.26 17.84
N GLY A 4 -13.36 -18.45 16.91
CA GLY A 4 -12.10 -18.66 16.22
C GLY A 4 -10.88 -18.21 17.02
N VAL A 5 -9.70 -18.38 16.43
CA VAL A 5 -8.41 -18.09 17.07
C VAL A 5 -8.20 -16.60 17.41
N THR A 6 -8.95 -15.71 16.77
CA THR A 6 -8.93 -14.27 17.05
C THR A 6 -9.94 -13.83 18.13
N GLY A 7 -10.78 -14.75 18.60
CA GLY A 7 -11.89 -14.49 19.52
C GLY A 7 -13.18 -14.04 18.81
N GLY A 8 -13.18 -13.89 17.51
CA GLY A 8 -14.39 -13.65 16.71
C GLY A 8 -15.21 -14.93 16.54
N ILE A 9 -16.49 -14.79 16.19
CA ILE A 9 -17.34 -15.93 15.88
C ILE A 9 -16.77 -16.65 14.63
N ALA A 10 -16.52 -17.95 14.76
CA ALA A 10 -16.06 -18.77 13.65
C ALA A 10 -17.20 -18.97 12.65
N VAL A 11 -16.94 -18.70 11.38
CA VAL A 11 -17.89 -18.91 10.28
C VAL A 11 -17.19 -19.61 9.11
N ASN A 12 -17.98 -20.34 8.31
CA ASN A 12 -17.51 -20.85 7.03
C ASN A 12 -17.56 -19.76 5.94
N GLU A 13 -17.18 -20.11 4.72
CA GLU A 13 -17.17 -19.20 3.58
C GLU A 13 -18.55 -18.67 3.14
N PHE A 14 -19.62 -19.23 3.70
CA PHE A 14 -21.01 -18.80 3.51
C PHE A 14 -21.56 -18.03 4.71
N MET A 15 -20.72 -17.63 5.65
CA MET A 15 -21.06 -16.90 6.87
C MET A 15 -21.91 -17.71 7.87
N GLN A 16 -21.98 -19.03 7.73
CA GLN A 16 -22.69 -19.92 8.63
C GLN A 16 -21.80 -20.27 9.82
N THR A 17 -22.35 -20.26 11.03
CA THR A 17 -21.66 -20.58 12.27
C THR A 17 -21.58 -22.09 12.52
N SER A 18 -21.11 -22.50 13.69
CA SER A 18 -21.17 -23.89 14.14
C SER A 18 -22.60 -24.42 14.32
N ASP A 19 -23.61 -23.56 14.44
CA ASP A 19 -25.01 -23.89 14.36
C ASP A 19 -25.54 -23.62 12.95
N ALA A 20 -26.02 -24.67 12.28
CA ALA A 20 -26.47 -24.61 10.88
C ALA A 20 -27.66 -23.65 10.64
N ALA A 21 -28.41 -23.29 11.68
CA ALA A 21 -29.51 -22.34 11.60
C ALA A 21 -29.07 -20.87 11.82
N ILE A 22 -27.80 -20.63 12.19
CA ILE A 22 -27.32 -19.31 12.57
C ILE A 22 -26.22 -18.85 11.64
N TYR A 23 -26.38 -17.65 11.12
CA TYR A 23 -25.37 -16.92 10.35
C TYR A 23 -24.85 -15.75 11.17
N ALA A 24 -23.56 -15.40 10.99
CA ALA A 24 -22.95 -14.23 11.60
C ALA A 24 -22.16 -13.42 10.57
N VAL A 25 -22.21 -12.09 10.69
CA VAL A 25 -21.57 -11.15 9.74
C VAL A 25 -21.01 -9.94 10.49
N GLY A 26 -20.15 -9.17 9.81
CA GLY A 26 -19.63 -7.90 10.28
C GLY A 26 -18.51 -8.05 11.30
N ASP A 27 -18.45 -7.10 12.22
CA ASP A 27 -17.30 -6.91 13.13
C ASP A 27 -17.12 -8.06 14.14
N ALA A 28 -18.17 -8.85 14.37
CA ALA A 28 -18.16 -9.92 15.34
C ALA A 28 -17.51 -11.23 14.84
N ILE A 29 -17.26 -11.35 13.54
CA ILE A 29 -16.81 -12.62 12.93
C ILE A 29 -15.33 -12.64 12.63
N GLU A 30 -14.76 -13.85 12.65
CA GLU A 30 -13.43 -14.11 12.14
C GLU A 30 -13.49 -14.46 10.66
N VAL A 31 -12.71 -13.79 9.83
CA VAL A 31 -12.65 -13.98 8.37
C VAL A 31 -11.24 -14.29 7.88
N ALA A 32 -11.11 -14.82 6.67
CA ALA A 32 -9.83 -14.96 6.01
C ALA A 32 -9.33 -13.60 5.49
N HIS A 33 -8.07 -13.27 5.74
CA HIS A 33 -7.39 -12.19 5.02
C HIS A 33 -7.17 -12.62 3.56
N TYR A 34 -7.48 -11.73 2.61
CA TYR A 34 -7.49 -12.06 1.19
C TYR A 34 -6.16 -12.60 0.66
N ILE A 35 -5.02 -12.05 1.13
CA ILE A 35 -3.69 -12.36 0.59
C ILE A 35 -3.15 -13.69 1.16
N ASN A 36 -3.07 -13.81 2.49
CA ASN A 36 -2.38 -14.93 3.14
C ASN A 36 -3.33 -15.95 3.79
N GLN A 37 -4.64 -15.76 3.63
CA GLN A 37 -5.70 -16.62 4.19
C GLN A 37 -5.66 -16.77 5.72
N ALA A 38 -4.83 -15.98 6.42
CA ALA A 38 -4.81 -15.96 7.87
C ALA A 38 -6.17 -15.51 8.45
N LYS A 39 -6.53 -16.07 9.59
CA LYS A 39 -7.74 -15.68 10.29
C LYS A 39 -7.55 -14.34 10.98
N VAL A 40 -8.47 -13.40 10.72
CA VAL A 40 -8.38 -12.00 11.17
C VAL A 40 -9.75 -11.46 11.58
N LEU A 41 -9.73 -10.46 12.46
CA LEU A 41 -10.86 -9.56 12.70
C LEU A 41 -10.62 -8.27 11.93
N ILE A 42 -11.53 -7.91 11.03
CA ILE A 42 -11.44 -6.66 10.24
C ILE A 42 -12.78 -5.94 10.34
N PRO A 43 -12.95 -5.08 11.38
CA PRO A 43 -14.18 -4.35 11.65
C PRO A 43 -14.31 -3.15 10.71
N LEU A 44 -14.76 -3.41 9.48
CA LEU A 44 -14.93 -2.41 8.43
C LEU A 44 -16.30 -2.54 7.77
N ALA A 45 -16.88 -1.41 7.40
CA ALA A 45 -18.23 -1.31 6.86
C ALA A 45 -18.43 -2.08 5.54
N TRP A 46 -17.48 -2.01 4.61
CA TRP A 46 -17.62 -2.71 3.32
C TRP A 46 -17.66 -4.24 3.45
N PRO A 47 -16.72 -4.90 4.15
CA PRO A 47 -16.82 -6.34 4.41
C PRO A 47 -18.16 -6.74 5.03
N ALA A 48 -18.62 -6.01 6.06
CA ALA A 48 -19.89 -6.26 6.73
C ALA A 48 -21.09 -6.18 5.76
N ASN A 49 -21.15 -5.16 4.92
CA ASN A 49 -22.20 -4.99 3.89
C ASN A 49 -22.18 -6.13 2.87
N ARG A 50 -20.99 -6.51 2.39
CA ARG A 50 -20.86 -7.62 1.44
C ARG A 50 -21.30 -8.95 2.04
N GLN A 51 -20.92 -9.21 3.29
CA GLN A 51 -21.29 -10.42 4.03
C GLN A 51 -22.80 -10.47 4.25
N GLY A 52 -23.42 -9.36 4.68
CA GLY A 52 -24.87 -9.27 4.85
C GLY A 52 -25.64 -9.57 3.56
N ARG A 53 -25.18 -9.07 2.42
CA ARG A 53 -25.76 -9.37 1.12
C ARG A 53 -25.64 -10.86 0.76
N LEU A 54 -24.47 -11.48 1.02
CA LEU A 54 -24.26 -12.91 0.76
C LEU A 54 -25.21 -13.78 1.57
N VAL A 55 -25.37 -13.47 2.86
CA VAL A 55 -26.27 -14.20 3.75
C VAL A 55 -27.72 -14.05 3.30
N ALA A 56 -28.15 -12.83 2.98
CA ALA A 56 -29.52 -12.60 2.48
C ALA A 56 -29.82 -13.41 1.21
N ASP A 57 -28.90 -13.42 0.24
CA ASP A 57 -29.05 -14.21 -0.99
C ASP A 57 -29.05 -15.72 -0.70
N THR A 58 -28.22 -16.18 0.26
CA THR A 58 -28.16 -17.59 0.67
C THR A 58 -29.47 -18.04 1.30
N ILE A 59 -30.03 -17.25 2.22
CA ILE A 59 -31.27 -17.57 2.93
C ILE A 59 -32.48 -17.55 1.99
N THR A 60 -32.56 -16.52 1.13
CA THR A 60 -33.79 -16.30 0.33
C THR A 60 -33.81 -17.04 -0.99
N ARG A 61 -32.65 -17.31 -1.56
CA ARG A 61 -32.52 -17.88 -2.93
C ARG A 61 -31.77 -19.21 -2.96
N GLY A 62 -31.22 -19.68 -1.83
CA GLY A 62 -30.33 -20.83 -1.81
C GLY A 62 -29.01 -20.61 -2.58
N ASN A 63 -28.69 -19.37 -2.94
CA ASN A 63 -27.49 -19.04 -3.69
C ASN A 63 -26.27 -18.97 -2.75
N LYS A 64 -25.42 -19.98 -2.80
CA LYS A 64 -24.22 -20.08 -1.97
C LYS A 64 -23.00 -19.53 -2.72
N THR A 65 -22.81 -18.22 -2.64
CA THR A 65 -21.59 -17.58 -3.12
C THR A 65 -20.59 -17.47 -1.99
N ALA A 66 -19.41 -18.08 -2.14
CA ALA A 66 -18.36 -18.05 -1.14
C ALA A 66 -17.78 -16.64 -0.95
N TYR A 67 -17.59 -16.24 0.30
CA TYR A 67 -16.86 -15.04 0.64
C TYR A 67 -15.34 -15.26 0.47
N LYS A 68 -14.71 -14.43 -0.34
CA LYS A 68 -13.29 -14.60 -0.73
C LYS A 68 -12.31 -13.93 0.24
N GLY A 69 -12.77 -13.52 1.42
CA GLY A 69 -11.94 -12.79 2.36
C GLY A 69 -11.87 -11.28 2.08
N THR A 70 -11.09 -10.58 2.90
CA THR A 70 -10.97 -9.13 2.87
C THR A 70 -9.52 -8.67 2.83
N LEU A 71 -9.26 -7.53 2.15
CA LEU A 71 -7.97 -6.85 2.13
C LEU A 71 -7.75 -5.94 3.35
N GLY A 72 -8.82 -5.56 4.03
CA GLY A 72 -8.74 -4.56 5.10
C GLY A 72 -8.46 -3.16 4.58
N THR A 73 -8.93 -2.83 3.36
CA THR A 73 -8.77 -1.48 2.80
C THR A 73 -9.52 -0.47 3.65
N SER A 74 -8.80 0.52 4.16
CA SER A 74 -9.33 1.53 5.07
C SER A 74 -8.67 2.89 4.87
N ILE A 75 -9.40 3.94 5.26
CA ILE A 75 -8.98 5.33 5.14
C ILE A 75 -9.47 6.11 6.34
N LEU A 76 -8.68 7.08 6.77
CA LEU A 76 -9.07 8.04 7.79
C LEU A 76 -8.55 9.43 7.44
N LYS A 77 -9.25 10.46 7.89
CA LYS A 77 -8.80 11.84 7.85
C LYS A 77 -8.38 12.29 9.24
N PHE A 78 -7.20 12.88 9.33
CA PHE A 78 -6.64 13.44 10.56
C PHE A 78 -6.19 14.88 10.31
N PHE A 79 -7.00 15.84 10.72
CA PHE A 79 -6.90 17.24 10.33
C PHE A 79 -6.85 17.40 8.80
N ASP A 80 -5.77 17.96 8.26
CA ASP A 80 -5.58 18.15 6.81
C ASP A 80 -4.96 16.92 6.13
N LEU A 81 -4.54 15.93 6.92
CA LEU A 81 -3.93 14.71 6.40
C LEU A 81 -4.96 13.60 6.21
N THR A 82 -4.77 12.85 5.15
CA THR A 82 -5.47 11.61 4.85
C THR A 82 -4.48 10.46 4.92
N VAL A 83 -4.84 9.39 5.63
CA VAL A 83 -4.06 8.16 5.71
C VAL A 83 -4.91 7.01 5.21
N ALA A 84 -4.39 6.19 4.31
CA ALA A 84 -5.08 5.02 3.81
C ALA A 84 -4.16 3.80 3.71
N THR A 85 -4.75 2.62 3.77
CA THR A 85 -4.01 1.35 3.69
C THR A 85 -4.85 0.28 2.99
N THR A 86 -4.16 -0.69 2.40
CA THR A 86 -4.77 -1.92 1.85
C THR A 86 -3.81 -3.09 1.97
N GLY A 87 -4.32 -4.30 2.17
CA GLY A 87 -3.51 -5.52 2.23
C GLY A 87 -2.63 -5.63 3.47
N LEU A 88 -1.46 -6.25 3.33
CA LEU A 88 -0.52 -6.53 4.40
C LEU A 88 0.54 -5.43 4.52
N ASN A 89 0.63 -4.81 5.69
CA ASN A 89 1.74 -3.92 6.03
C ASN A 89 2.98 -4.71 6.51
N GLU A 90 4.15 -4.06 6.64
CA GLU A 90 5.39 -4.70 7.07
C GLU A 90 5.27 -5.43 8.40
N LYS A 91 4.50 -4.88 9.37
CA LYS A 91 4.30 -5.51 10.67
C LYS A 91 3.60 -6.87 10.55
N LEU A 92 2.60 -6.95 9.67
CA LEU A 92 1.89 -8.20 9.40
C LEU A 92 2.74 -9.18 8.60
N LEU A 93 3.47 -8.71 7.60
CA LEU A 93 4.38 -9.55 6.82
C LEU A 93 5.47 -10.17 7.70
N LYS A 94 6.09 -9.39 8.58
CA LYS A 94 7.03 -9.88 9.61
C LYS A 94 6.38 -10.90 10.54
N ARG A 95 5.18 -10.61 11.05
CA ARG A 95 4.43 -11.51 11.95
C ARG A 95 4.12 -12.86 11.30
N TYR A 96 3.82 -12.89 10.01
CA TYR A 96 3.49 -14.10 9.26
C TYR A 96 4.70 -14.74 8.58
N ASN A 97 5.92 -14.22 8.78
CA ASN A 97 7.16 -14.68 8.16
C ASN A 97 7.06 -14.74 6.62
N ILE A 98 6.40 -13.78 6.00
CA ILE A 98 6.30 -13.66 4.54
C ILE A 98 7.48 -12.79 4.07
N PRO A 99 8.38 -13.31 3.21
CA PRO A 99 9.45 -12.50 2.62
C PRO A 99 8.86 -11.37 1.77
N TYR A 100 9.44 -10.18 1.87
CA TYR A 100 8.96 -9.02 1.12
C TYR A 100 10.07 -8.00 0.90
N ARG A 101 9.88 -7.19 -0.13
CA ARG A 101 10.57 -5.91 -0.32
C ARG A 101 9.60 -4.75 -0.07
N THR A 102 10.15 -3.57 0.19
CA THR A 102 9.38 -2.35 0.42
C THR A 102 9.92 -1.23 -0.45
N VAL A 103 9.03 -0.56 -1.16
CA VAL A 103 9.31 0.67 -1.90
C VAL A 103 8.49 1.82 -1.34
N THR A 104 9.10 3.00 -1.24
CA THR A 104 8.40 4.23 -0.84
C THR A 104 8.73 5.32 -1.83
N VAL A 105 7.71 6.00 -2.33
CA VAL A 105 7.87 7.16 -3.21
C VAL A 105 7.11 8.36 -2.64
N THR A 106 7.67 9.55 -2.85
CA THR A 106 7.01 10.82 -2.55
C THR A 106 6.81 11.56 -3.85
N ARG A 107 5.56 11.84 -4.21
CA ARG A 107 5.20 12.49 -5.47
C ARG A 107 4.04 13.46 -5.26
N ALA A 108 3.97 14.48 -6.10
CA ALA A 108 2.81 15.39 -6.11
C ALA A 108 1.54 14.61 -6.49
N ASN A 109 0.42 14.97 -5.85
CA ASN A 109 -0.91 14.40 -6.10
C ASN A 109 -1.45 14.71 -7.50
N HIS A 110 -0.98 15.79 -8.12
CA HIS A 110 -1.25 16.19 -9.51
C HIS A 110 -0.05 16.96 -10.08
N ALA A 111 -0.17 17.46 -11.31
CA ALA A 111 0.91 18.19 -11.98
C ALA A 111 1.41 19.37 -11.11
N SER A 112 2.70 19.38 -10.78
CA SER A 112 3.29 20.34 -9.83
C SER A 112 3.20 21.80 -10.26
N TYR A 113 3.09 22.06 -11.57
CA TYR A 113 2.88 23.39 -12.11
C TYR A 113 1.43 23.90 -11.99
N TYR A 114 0.47 23.01 -11.66
CA TYR A 114 -0.92 23.40 -11.44
C TYR A 114 -1.11 23.77 -9.96
N PRO A 115 -1.85 24.85 -9.64
CA PRO A 115 -1.99 25.33 -8.29
C PRO A 115 -2.59 24.31 -7.33
N GLY A 116 -2.10 24.30 -6.09
CA GLY A 116 -2.62 23.45 -5.02
C GLY A 116 -2.00 22.04 -4.96
N ALA A 117 -0.94 21.76 -5.71
CA ALA A 117 -0.26 20.49 -5.64
C ALA A 117 0.34 20.25 -4.25
N THR A 118 0.06 19.07 -3.68
CA THR A 118 0.61 18.59 -2.41
C THR A 118 1.22 17.21 -2.58
N ASN A 119 2.17 16.86 -1.72
CA ASN A 119 2.84 15.57 -1.84
C ASN A 119 1.98 14.44 -1.24
N ILE A 120 2.05 13.28 -1.91
CA ILE A 120 1.62 11.99 -1.39
C ILE A 120 2.87 11.14 -1.15
N VAL A 121 2.97 10.58 0.05
CA VAL A 121 3.91 9.50 0.36
C VAL A 121 3.17 8.20 0.15
N LEU A 122 3.66 7.35 -0.74
CA LEU A 122 3.06 6.08 -1.09
C LEU A 122 4.08 4.98 -0.87
N LYS A 123 3.73 4.01 -0.02
CA LYS A 123 4.56 2.87 0.36
C LYS A 123 3.88 1.58 -0.08
N MET A 124 4.61 0.66 -0.68
CA MET A 124 4.12 -0.64 -1.11
C MET A 124 5.06 -1.76 -0.66
N ASN A 125 4.46 -2.88 -0.25
CA ASN A 125 5.16 -4.13 0.04
C ASN A 125 4.86 -5.15 -1.05
N PHE A 126 5.89 -5.84 -1.53
CA PHE A 126 5.78 -6.78 -2.66
C PHE A 126 6.77 -7.94 -2.52
N GLY A 127 6.53 -9.03 -3.25
CA GLY A 127 7.37 -10.22 -3.29
C GLY A 127 8.43 -10.14 -4.39
N GLU A 128 9.41 -11.06 -4.34
CA GLU A 128 10.45 -11.20 -5.37
C GLU A 128 9.87 -11.56 -6.76
N ASP A 129 8.68 -12.11 -6.80
CA ASP A 129 7.93 -12.43 -8.03
C ASP A 129 7.08 -11.25 -8.53
N GLY A 130 7.16 -10.08 -7.87
CA GLY A 130 6.37 -8.90 -8.18
C GLY A 130 4.95 -8.90 -7.60
N THR A 131 4.54 -9.93 -6.85
CA THR A 131 3.22 -9.97 -6.20
C THR A 131 3.06 -8.83 -5.21
N ILE A 132 1.96 -8.07 -5.30
CA ILE A 132 1.67 -6.95 -4.41
C ILE A 132 1.00 -7.47 -3.14
N TYR A 133 1.62 -7.24 -1.98
CA TYR A 133 1.07 -7.64 -0.69
C TYR A 133 0.25 -6.56 -0.01
N GLY A 134 0.52 -5.30 -0.25
CA GLY A 134 -0.23 -4.20 0.34
C GLY A 134 0.45 -2.86 0.19
N ALA A 135 -0.29 -1.81 0.53
CA ALA A 135 0.21 -0.44 0.44
C ALA A 135 -0.35 0.45 1.56
N GLN A 136 0.38 1.53 1.82
CA GLN A 136 -0.02 2.62 2.71
C GLN A 136 0.22 3.95 2.00
N ALA A 137 -0.68 4.89 2.18
CA ALA A 137 -0.57 6.22 1.61
C ALA A 137 -0.86 7.30 2.65
N LEU A 138 -0.12 8.41 2.56
CA LEU A 138 -0.26 9.59 3.40
C LEU A 138 -0.18 10.83 2.52
N GLY A 139 -1.10 11.77 2.68
CA GLY A 139 -1.12 13.03 1.96
C GLY A 139 -2.32 13.87 2.33
N GLN A 140 -2.54 14.97 1.63
CA GLN A 140 -3.73 15.82 1.84
C GLN A 140 -4.87 15.38 0.92
N GLU A 141 -4.61 15.27 -0.38
CA GLU A 141 -5.59 14.94 -1.41
C GLU A 141 -5.14 13.81 -2.32
N GLY A 142 -6.09 13.04 -2.88
CA GLY A 142 -5.84 11.99 -3.85
C GLY A 142 -5.24 10.70 -3.28
N VAL A 143 -5.19 10.56 -1.96
CA VAL A 143 -4.72 9.36 -1.25
C VAL A 143 -5.66 8.18 -1.48
N ASP A 144 -6.97 8.43 -1.41
CA ASP A 144 -8.06 7.49 -1.67
C ASP A 144 -7.92 6.83 -3.06
N LYS A 145 -7.79 7.65 -4.10
CA LYS A 145 -7.64 7.19 -5.48
C LYS A 145 -6.47 6.18 -5.62
N ARG A 146 -5.32 6.46 -5.02
CA ARG A 146 -4.11 5.61 -5.16
C ARG A 146 -4.26 4.30 -4.41
N ILE A 147 -4.82 4.32 -3.23
CA ILE A 147 -5.09 3.09 -2.47
C ILE A 147 -6.16 2.25 -3.16
N ASP A 148 -7.20 2.84 -3.73
CA ASP A 148 -8.24 2.10 -4.47
C ASP A 148 -7.70 1.44 -5.74
N VAL A 149 -6.80 2.11 -6.46
CA VAL A 149 -6.11 1.51 -7.62
C VAL A 149 -5.28 0.30 -7.18
N ILE A 150 -4.48 0.42 -6.11
CA ILE A 150 -3.65 -0.69 -5.61
C ILE A 150 -4.53 -1.82 -5.05
N ALA A 151 -5.59 -1.52 -4.30
CA ALA A 151 -6.53 -2.54 -3.82
C ALA A 151 -7.19 -3.30 -4.97
N THR A 152 -7.53 -2.59 -6.06
CA THR A 152 -8.07 -3.19 -7.28
C THR A 152 -7.02 -4.06 -7.98
N ALA A 153 -5.78 -3.60 -8.07
CA ALA A 153 -4.67 -4.35 -8.62
C ALA A 153 -4.46 -5.67 -7.87
N ILE A 154 -4.41 -5.64 -6.53
CA ILE A 154 -4.30 -6.84 -5.69
C ILE A 154 -5.48 -7.79 -5.95
N LYS A 155 -6.71 -7.28 -6.02
CA LYS A 155 -7.91 -8.10 -6.32
C LYS A 155 -7.88 -8.71 -7.72
N GLY A 156 -7.26 -8.04 -8.67
CA GLY A 156 -7.06 -8.51 -10.04
C GLY A 156 -5.87 -9.45 -10.20
N ASN A 157 -5.12 -9.74 -9.12
CA ASN A 157 -3.84 -10.46 -9.14
C ASN A 157 -2.81 -9.79 -10.07
N LEU A 158 -2.85 -8.47 -10.16
CA LEU A 158 -1.87 -7.69 -10.87
C LEU A 158 -0.58 -7.60 -10.04
N THR A 159 0.53 -7.43 -10.74
CA THR A 159 1.89 -7.35 -10.17
C THR A 159 2.42 -5.92 -10.20
N ILE A 160 3.63 -5.72 -9.70
CA ILE A 160 4.35 -4.44 -9.81
C ILE A 160 4.56 -4.02 -11.28
N TYR A 161 4.71 -4.98 -12.18
CA TYR A 161 4.88 -4.74 -13.62
C TYR A 161 3.59 -4.19 -14.24
N ASP A 162 2.45 -4.74 -13.85
CA ASP A 162 1.15 -4.27 -14.32
C ASP A 162 0.84 -2.85 -13.81
N LEU A 163 1.33 -2.45 -12.62
CA LEU A 163 1.15 -1.09 -12.11
C LEU A 163 1.75 -0.03 -13.05
N GLN A 164 2.78 -0.36 -13.79
CA GLN A 164 3.41 0.54 -14.77
C GLN A 164 2.51 0.78 -15.97
N GLU A 165 1.70 -0.24 -16.33
CA GLU A 165 0.82 -0.25 -17.49
C GLU A 165 -0.59 0.28 -17.19
N ILE A 166 -0.95 0.47 -15.90
CA ILE A 166 -2.26 0.99 -15.54
C ILE A 166 -2.40 2.42 -16.07
N GLU A 167 -3.33 2.60 -17.01
CA GLU A 167 -3.71 3.89 -17.54
C GLU A 167 -4.71 4.57 -16.60
N VAL A 168 -4.26 5.57 -15.85
CA VAL A 168 -5.12 6.37 -14.97
C VAL A 168 -5.50 7.70 -15.61
N ALA A 169 -6.72 8.17 -15.31
CA ALA A 169 -7.22 9.42 -15.85
C ALA A 169 -6.27 10.59 -15.52
N TYR A 170 -5.84 11.32 -16.53
CA TYR A 170 -4.92 12.43 -16.40
C TYR A 170 -5.49 13.73 -17.01
N ALA A 171 -5.43 14.78 -16.23
CA ALA A 171 -5.34 16.17 -16.62
C ALA A 171 -4.64 16.92 -15.49
N PRO A 172 -4.02 18.08 -15.71
CA PRO A 172 -3.19 18.77 -14.71
C PRO A 172 -3.83 18.95 -13.33
N PRO A 173 -5.14 19.22 -13.18
CA PRO A 173 -5.79 19.36 -11.89
C PRO A 173 -5.99 18.04 -11.11
N TYR A 174 -5.88 16.88 -11.78
CA TYR A 174 -6.30 15.59 -11.21
C TYR A 174 -5.14 14.62 -10.98
N ASN A 175 -4.07 14.75 -11.76
CA ASN A 175 -2.97 13.80 -11.73
C ASN A 175 -1.70 14.39 -12.36
N ALA A 176 -0.60 13.62 -12.31
CA ALA A 176 0.58 13.79 -13.13
C ALA A 176 0.54 12.81 -14.31
N ALA A 177 1.28 13.07 -15.38
CA ALA A 177 1.33 12.20 -16.55
C ALA A 177 1.78 10.76 -16.21
N LYS A 178 2.65 10.62 -15.19
CA LYS A 178 2.96 9.36 -14.51
C LYS A 178 2.40 9.44 -13.11
N ASP A 179 1.33 8.68 -12.83
CA ASP A 179 0.73 8.65 -11.49
C ASP A 179 1.73 8.10 -10.46
N PRO A 180 1.67 8.52 -9.19
CA PRO A 180 2.44 7.92 -8.11
C PRO A 180 2.40 6.38 -8.07
N VAL A 181 1.28 5.76 -8.47
CA VAL A 181 1.15 4.29 -8.58
C VAL A 181 2.04 3.72 -9.69
N ASN A 182 2.11 4.37 -10.85
CA ASN A 182 3.02 3.95 -11.92
C ASN A 182 4.48 4.07 -11.49
N ILE A 183 4.83 5.17 -10.79
CA ILE A 183 6.18 5.37 -10.26
C ILE A 183 6.55 4.30 -9.23
N LEU A 184 5.60 3.86 -8.37
CA LEU A 184 5.84 2.72 -7.48
C LEU A 184 6.24 1.46 -8.24
N GLY A 185 5.54 1.13 -9.32
CA GLY A 185 5.85 0.00 -10.19
C GLY A 185 7.26 0.09 -10.77
N TYR A 186 7.63 1.24 -11.36
CA TYR A 186 8.97 1.45 -11.91
C TYR A 186 10.08 1.31 -10.87
N VAL A 187 9.93 1.93 -9.70
CA VAL A 187 10.97 1.85 -8.66
C VAL A 187 11.06 0.44 -8.09
N ALA A 188 9.93 -0.27 -7.94
CA ALA A 188 9.92 -1.65 -7.47
C ALA A 188 10.64 -2.59 -8.46
N GLU A 189 10.43 -2.42 -9.77
CA GLU A 189 11.13 -3.16 -10.81
C GLU A 189 12.64 -2.87 -10.78
N ASN A 190 13.05 -1.60 -10.72
CA ASN A 190 14.47 -1.23 -10.61
C ASN A 190 15.14 -1.88 -9.38
N MET A 191 14.40 -2.05 -8.28
CA MET A 191 14.89 -2.76 -7.09
C MET A 191 15.06 -4.27 -7.34
N LEU A 192 14.15 -4.90 -8.11
CA LEU A 192 14.25 -6.34 -8.44
C LEU A 192 15.37 -6.62 -9.44
N ASN A 193 15.65 -5.67 -10.33
CA ASN A 193 16.72 -5.74 -11.32
C ASN A 193 18.10 -5.35 -10.77
N ASP A 194 18.19 -4.95 -9.48
CA ASP A 194 19.38 -4.38 -8.86
C ASP A 194 19.89 -3.08 -9.53
N ASP A 195 19.05 -2.37 -10.27
CA ASP A 195 19.36 -1.07 -10.87
C ASP A 195 19.42 0.05 -9.82
N VAL A 196 18.71 -0.12 -8.69
CA VAL A 196 18.73 0.80 -7.56
C VAL A 196 18.65 0.03 -6.24
N ARG A 197 19.47 0.45 -5.28
CA ARG A 197 19.41 -0.01 -3.90
C ARG A 197 18.87 1.11 -3.01
N LEU A 198 17.71 0.87 -2.41
CA LEU A 198 17.10 1.82 -1.48
C LEU A 198 17.55 1.54 -0.05
N VAL A 199 17.94 2.59 0.66
CA VAL A 199 18.27 2.55 2.08
C VAL A 199 17.17 3.28 2.83
N LYS A 200 16.64 2.70 3.92
CA LYS A 200 15.65 3.34 4.76
C LYS A 200 16.31 4.38 5.66
N TYR A 201 15.54 5.40 6.07
CA TYR A 201 16.07 6.49 6.89
C TYR A 201 16.63 6.01 8.24
N ASP A 202 16.05 4.96 8.80
CA ASP A 202 16.47 4.35 10.08
C ASP A 202 17.67 3.38 9.93
N GLU A 203 18.05 3.05 8.70
CA GLU A 203 19.20 2.21 8.35
C GLU A 203 20.39 3.04 7.83
N LEU A 204 20.19 4.34 7.57
CA LEU A 204 21.17 5.18 6.86
C LEU A 204 22.51 5.30 7.58
N ASP A 205 22.51 5.56 8.89
CA ASP A 205 23.75 5.74 9.66
C ASP A 205 24.59 4.45 9.70
N GLU A 206 23.92 3.29 9.89
CA GLU A 206 24.57 1.99 9.86
C GLU A 206 25.12 1.67 8.46
N TYR A 207 24.35 1.97 7.42
CA TYR A 207 24.75 1.78 6.03
C TYR A 207 25.98 2.60 5.67
N LEU A 208 26.00 3.90 6.01
CA LEU A 208 27.14 4.79 5.76
C LEU A 208 28.41 4.34 6.48
N ALA A 209 28.26 3.87 7.72
CA ALA A 209 29.40 3.38 8.50
C ALA A 209 29.98 2.08 7.95
N ALA A 210 29.12 1.14 7.52
CA ALA A 210 29.53 -0.16 7.01
C ALA A 210 30.22 -0.08 5.64
N GLU A 211 29.71 0.76 4.74
CA GLU A 211 30.20 0.88 3.36
C GLU A 211 31.24 1.98 3.18
N ASN A 212 31.62 2.70 4.24
CA ASN A 212 32.43 3.92 4.16
C ASN A 212 31.86 4.91 3.11
N GLY A 213 30.53 5.03 3.11
CA GLY A 213 29.78 5.71 2.08
C GLY A 213 29.82 7.24 2.19
N ILE A 214 29.59 7.90 1.08
CA ILE A 214 29.43 9.35 1.00
C ILE A 214 27.94 9.64 0.75
N LEU A 215 27.39 10.58 1.52
CA LEU A 215 26.01 11.04 1.34
C LEU A 215 26.01 12.28 0.44
N ILE A 216 25.35 12.19 -0.71
CA ILE A 216 25.22 13.31 -1.67
C ILE A 216 23.75 13.74 -1.71
N ASP A 217 23.49 15.03 -1.49
CA ASP A 217 22.19 15.64 -1.69
C ASP A 217 22.13 16.25 -3.10
N VAL A 218 21.33 15.65 -3.95
CA VAL A 218 21.21 16.04 -5.36
C VAL A 218 20.10 17.05 -5.64
N ARG A 219 19.44 17.57 -4.59
CA ARG A 219 18.39 18.57 -4.70
C ARG A 219 18.97 19.94 -5.11
N THR A 220 18.07 20.85 -5.49
CA THR A 220 18.46 22.24 -5.76
C THR A 220 19.13 22.89 -4.54
N LYS A 221 19.94 23.90 -4.79
CA LYS A 221 20.61 24.67 -3.74
C LYS A 221 19.62 25.22 -2.70
N THR A 222 18.48 25.73 -3.13
CA THR A 222 17.45 26.26 -2.25
C THR A 222 16.85 25.20 -1.35
N GLU A 223 16.62 23.98 -1.84
CA GLU A 223 16.11 22.87 -1.04
C GLU A 223 17.14 22.39 -0.03
N PHE A 224 18.42 22.34 -0.41
CA PHE A 224 19.52 21.99 0.48
C PHE A 224 19.68 23.01 1.63
N GLU A 225 19.64 24.31 1.32
CA GLU A 225 19.74 25.40 2.31
C GLU A 225 18.55 25.44 3.27
N ASN A 226 17.36 24.99 2.83
CA ASN A 226 16.17 24.86 3.69
C ASN A 226 16.20 23.66 4.65
N GLY A 227 17.20 22.82 4.55
CA GLY A 227 17.45 21.68 5.43
C GLY A 227 17.93 20.46 4.67
N ALA A 228 19.01 19.85 5.13
CA ALA A 228 19.63 18.66 4.56
C ALA A 228 19.96 17.65 5.67
N ILE A 229 20.19 16.41 5.27
CA ILE A 229 20.69 15.38 6.19
C ILE A 229 22.10 15.81 6.65
N PRO A 230 22.42 15.73 7.95
CA PRO A 230 23.75 16.11 8.44
C PRO A 230 24.87 15.42 7.67
N ASN A 231 25.92 16.16 7.36
CA ASN A 231 27.11 15.70 6.61
C ASN A 231 26.85 15.35 5.13
N ALA A 232 25.68 15.65 4.57
CA ALA A 232 25.45 15.51 3.14
C ALA A 232 26.28 16.56 2.35
N ILE A 233 26.90 16.12 1.26
CA ILE A 233 27.57 16.98 0.29
C ILE A 233 26.53 17.40 -0.76
N HIS A 234 26.38 18.69 -0.96
CA HIS A 234 25.46 19.19 -1.99
C HIS A 234 26.09 19.08 -3.38
N MET A 235 25.42 18.36 -4.29
CA MET A 235 25.72 18.29 -5.71
C MET A 235 24.40 18.30 -6.48
N ASP A 236 24.02 19.45 -7.02
CA ASP A 236 22.79 19.58 -7.81
C ASP A 236 22.77 18.56 -8.95
N VAL A 237 21.64 17.87 -9.14
CA VAL A 237 21.48 16.81 -10.16
C VAL A 237 21.80 17.29 -11.57
N ASP A 238 21.54 18.57 -11.88
CA ASP A 238 21.78 19.15 -13.21
C ASP A 238 23.29 19.31 -13.50
N THR A 239 24.12 19.41 -12.45
CA THR A 239 25.58 19.55 -12.56
C THR A 239 26.34 18.33 -12.03
N LEU A 240 25.63 17.33 -11.52
CA LEU A 240 26.24 16.15 -10.89
C LEU A 240 27.26 15.46 -11.79
N ARG A 241 26.93 15.31 -13.09
CA ARG A 241 27.79 14.61 -14.06
C ARG A 241 29.14 15.30 -14.28
N GLU A 242 29.19 16.62 -14.11
CA GLU A 242 30.41 17.43 -14.25
C GLU A 242 31.33 17.35 -13.02
N ASN A 243 30.83 16.82 -11.91
CA ASN A 243 31.48 16.74 -10.61
C ASN A 243 31.75 15.30 -10.12
N LEU A 244 31.68 14.31 -11.04
CA LEU A 244 31.91 12.90 -10.71
C LEU A 244 33.38 12.45 -10.87
N ASP A 245 34.31 13.34 -11.24
CA ASP A 245 35.75 13.10 -11.44
C ASP A 245 36.57 13.30 -10.15
#